data_17f23b4dbbec41deb19fb6c2f5c71236
#
_entry.id   17f23b4dbbec41deb19fb6c2f5c71236
#
_cell.length_a   1.000
_cell.length_b   1.000
_cell.length_c   1.000
_cell.angle_alpha   90.00
_cell.angle_beta   90.00
_cell.angle_gamma   90.00
#
_symmetry.space_group_name_H-M   'P 1'
#
loop_
_entity.id
_entity.type
_entity.pdbx_description
1 polymer ?
#
loop_
_entity_poly.entity_id
_entity_poly.type
_entity_poly.pdbx_seq_one_letter_code
_entity_poly.pdbx_strand_id
1 'polypeptide(L)'
;MVVDYFRKNPERPPPLACFLSHVHSDHLQGLESFRAPFIYCSAATRELLLRIEKYPHRMNFSKGILESRRLHYKHLTKLLRPIPLDTPTEIELTPLLSIRVTLLDANHCAGAVMFLIEGDGKAVLYTGDIRAERWWVNSLVRHPVLIPYTLGSKKLDKIYLDTTFASINHVCRSFPSKAEGLRELLQKVEAYPKETIFYFRAWTFGYEDVWIALSAFLNTKVHIDRYQIGLYRSLISNSRRAISEAPALCGFELGNRFVPGALTEDESSRVHSCEPGVHCSAVRSKRTVYIMPIVGRLEDGTRVPEIGAGGGGGDLYQTHELELPDQSSLEQLESLCLEQIGDPETLSQMRKDLTEAFKSRNKALPLDSYGMKDVSDIPLQELVHILGRGRSDKEMWSDDVKVSALRDTSGNRLPKIIYFPYSRHSSYEELCELVSAFKPRDVYPCTVDALEWDEDVSMRNLFGHLCSGHEFVHDQYMRDTIANDEELQSRKRARYEDDSTQSTQQFISVDASIDGSPTVMPNAGEPEVQARRRPTTTLSSRKLSLTPP
;
A
#
# COMPACT_ATOMS: atom_id res chain seq x y z
N MET A 1 -14.79 -17.94 -10.43
CA MET A 1 -14.41 -17.37 -9.14
C MET A 1 -13.66 -16.06 -9.38
N VAL A 2 -13.70 -15.12 -8.43
CA VAL A 2 -12.98 -13.84 -8.50
C VAL A 2 -12.29 -13.61 -7.17
N VAL A 3 -11.07 -13.06 -7.18
CA VAL A 3 -10.32 -12.68 -5.98
C VAL A 3 -9.90 -11.21 -6.12
N ASP A 4 -10.14 -10.42 -5.07
CA ASP A 4 -9.72 -9.01 -4.93
C ASP A 4 -10.15 -8.05 -6.05
N TYR A 5 -11.18 -8.41 -6.82
CA TYR A 5 -11.73 -7.56 -7.85
C TYR A 5 -13.24 -7.80 -7.99
N PHE A 6 -14.06 -6.80 -7.64
CA PHE A 6 -15.52 -6.95 -7.51
C PHE A 6 -16.33 -6.11 -8.50
N ARG A 7 -15.67 -5.43 -9.43
CA ARG A 7 -16.36 -4.69 -10.49
C ARG A 7 -17.04 -5.66 -11.43
N LYS A 8 -18.26 -5.32 -11.84
CA LYS A 8 -18.99 -6.11 -12.83
C LYS A 8 -18.29 -6.03 -14.18
N ASN A 9 -18.08 -7.18 -14.81
CA ASN A 9 -17.69 -7.27 -16.21
C ASN A 9 -18.87 -7.81 -17.01
N PRO A 10 -19.47 -7.01 -17.92
CA PRO A 10 -20.62 -7.46 -18.74
C PRO A 10 -20.30 -8.63 -19.68
N GLU A 11 -19.05 -8.76 -20.08
CA GLU A 11 -18.59 -9.79 -21.03
C GLU A 11 -18.39 -11.17 -20.36
N ARG A 12 -18.46 -11.23 -19.03
CA ARG A 12 -18.20 -12.47 -18.27
C ARG A 12 -19.41 -12.88 -17.45
N PRO A 13 -19.68 -14.20 -17.31
CA PRO A 13 -20.73 -14.67 -16.43
C PRO A 13 -20.46 -14.26 -14.98
N PRO A 14 -21.51 -14.05 -14.17
CA PRO A 14 -21.35 -13.75 -12.75
C PRO A 14 -20.52 -14.82 -12.03
N PRO A 15 -19.60 -14.44 -11.13
CA PRO A 15 -18.81 -15.40 -10.38
C PRO A 15 -19.69 -16.20 -9.43
N LEU A 16 -19.38 -17.49 -9.23
CA LEU A 16 -20.08 -18.36 -8.27
C LEU A 16 -19.64 -18.10 -6.83
N ALA A 17 -18.39 -17.65 -6.64
CA ALA A 17 -17.83 -17.25 -5.35
C ALA A 17 -16.80 -16.14 -5.54
N CYS A 18 -16.68 -15.28 -4.54
CA CYS A 18 -15.66 -14.23 -4.47
C CYS A 18 -14.79 -14.42 -3.23
N PHE A 19 -13.55 -13.96 -3.29
CA PHE A 19 -12.57 -14.03 -2.22
C PHE A 19 -11.93 -12.66 -2.02
N LEU A 20 -11.69 -12.32 -0.75
CA LEU A 20 -11.00 -11.08 -0.38
C LEU A 20 -9.81 -11.41 0.50
N SER A 21 -8.60 -11.11 0.00
CA SER A 21 -7.36 -11.41 0.70
C SER A 21 -7.12 -10.51 1.91
N HIS A 22 -7.32 -9.19 1.76
CA HIS A 22 -7.11 -8.20 2.81
C HIS A 22 -7.85 -6.89 2.51
N VAL A 23 -7.68 -5.86 3.35
CA VAL A 23 -8.52 -4.65 3.33
C VAL A 23 -7.85 -3.41 2.72
N HIS A 24 -6.71 -3.53 2.04
CA HIS A 24 -6.16 -2.37 1.34
C HIS A 24 -7.09 -1.93 0.21
N SER A 25 -7.19 -0.62 -0.01
CA SER A 25 -8.21 0.01 -0.86
C SER A 25 -8.20 -0.47 -2.31
N ASP A 26 -7.05 -0.87 -2.81
CA ASP A 26 -6.91 -1.39 -4.17
C ASP A 26 -7.49 -2.80 -4.36
N HIS A 27 -7.70 -3.56 -3.27
CA HIS A 27 -8.39 -4.85 -3.27
C HIS A 27 -9.91 -4.74 -3.06
N LEU A 28 -10.42 -3.54 -2.73
CA LEU A 28 -11.83 -3.33 -2.42
C LEU A 28 -12.65 -2.83 -3.61
N GLN A 29 -12.06 -2.70 -4.78
CA GLN A 29 -12.70 -2.09 -5.95
C GLN A 29 -13.98 -2.82 -6.37
N GLY A 30 -15.11 -2.10 -6.34
CA GLY A 30 -16.44 -2.60 -6.70
C GLY A 30 -17.24 -3.15 -5.51
N LEU A 31 -16.66 -3.27 -4.32
CA LEU A 31 -17.36 -3.74 -3.12
C LEU A 31 -18.45 -2.78 -2.64
N GLU A 32 -18.33 -1.50 -2.93
CA GLU A 32 -19.31 -0.46 -2.58
C GLU A 32 -20.70 -0.72 -3.18
N SER A 33 -20.73 -1.34 -4.35
CA SER A 33 -21.98 -1.68 -5.07
C SER A 33 -22.29 -3.18 -5.11
N PHE A 34 -21.48 -3.99 -4.46
CA PHE A 34 -21.57 -5.46 -4.55
C PHE A 34 -22.80 -6.02 -3.81
N ARG A 35 -23.48 -7.03 -4.44
CA ARG A 35 -24.72 -7.60 -3.91
C ARG A 35 -24.76 -9.13 -3.89
N ALA A 36 -23.95 -9.78 -4.69
CA ALA A 36 -23.85 -11.25 -4.80
C ALA A 36 -22.59 -11.62 -5.61
N PRO A 37 -22.01 -12.82 -5.46
CA PRO A 37 -22.31 -13.90 -4.51
C PRO A 37 -21.70 -13.69 -3.11
N PHE A 38 -21.52 -14.77 -2.33
CA PHE A 38 -20.76 -14.70 -1.07
C PHE A 38 -19.30 -14.35 -1.30
N ILE A 39 -18.73 -13.63 -0.33
CA ILE A 39 -17.32 -13.24 -0.30
C ILE A 39 -16.65 -13.99 0.87
N TYR A 40 -15.70 -14.83 0.55
CA TYR A 40 -14.93 -15.59 1.54
C TYR A 40 -13.65 -14.82 1.90
N CYS A 41 -13.35 -14.73 3.19
CA CYS A 41 -12.20 -13.97 3.71
C CYS A 41 -11.76 -14.50 5.07
N SER A 42 -10.72 -13.93 5.66
CA SER A 42 -10.38 -14.16 7.06
C SER A 42 -11.39 -13.48 8.00
N ALA A 43 -11.49 -13.95 9.24
CA ALA A 43 -12.33 -13.31 10.25
C ALA A 43 -11.91 -11.87 10.51
N ALA A 44 -10.62 -11.60 10.48
CA ALA A 44 -10.07 -10.26 10.66
C ALA A 44 -10.41 -9.33 9.52
N THR A 45 -10.18 -9.75 8.28
CA THR A 45 -10.56 -8.98 7.09
C THR A 45 -12.05 -8.59 7.14
N ARG A 46 -12.93 -9.52 7.57
CA ARG A 46 -14.35 -9.21 7.76
C ARG A 46 -14.57 -8.11 8.80
N GLU A 47 -13.97 -8.25 9.98
CA GLU A 47 -14.20 -7.30 11.07
C GLU A 47 -13.64 -5.90 10.76
N LEU A 48 -12.47 -5.83 10.14
CA LEU A 48 -11.90 -4.56 9.67
C LEU A 48 -12.77 -3.92 8.58
N LEU A 49 -13.10 -4.67 7.52
CA LEU A 49 -13.87 -4.15 6.39
C LEU A 49 -15.21 -3.56 6.82
N LEU A 50 -15.94 -4.21 7.73
CA LEU A 50 -17.23 -3.72 8.22
C LEU A 50 -17.14 -2.42 9.02
N ARG A 51 -15.95 -2.00 9.42
CA ARG A 51 -15.69 -0.77 10.20
C ARG A 51 -14.96 0.31 9.42
N ILE A 52 -14.40 -0.01 8.26
CA ILE A 52 -13.79 0.99 7.38
C ILE A 52 -14.86 1.97 6.92
N GLU A 53 -14.57 3.25 7.08
CA GLU A 53 -15.40 4.36 6.65
C GLU A 53 -14.51 5.42 6.00
N LYS A 54 -14.92 5.90 4.82
CA LYS A 54 -14.25 6.97 4.07
C LYS A 54 -15.29 8.00 3.65
N TYR A 55 -14.86 9.21 3.40
CA TYR A 55 -15.74 10.32 3.02
C TYR A 55 -15.32 10.88 1.64
N PRO A 56 -15.68 10.21 0.54
CA PRO A 56 -15.51 10.77 -0.79
C PRO A 56 -16.48 11.93 -1.00
N HIS A 57 -15.98 13.00 -1.61
CA HIS A 57 -16.75 14.17 -1.99
C HIS A 57 -16.81 14.27 -3.51
N ARG A 58 -17.99 14.51 -4.05
CA ARG A 58 -18.23 14.64 -5.48
C ARG A 58 -18.80 16.00 -5.83
N MET A 59 -18.20 16.64 -6.82
CA MET A 59 -18.74 17.88 -7.37
C MET A 59 -20.02 17.62 -8.16
N ASN A 60 -21.08 18.34 -7.81
CA ASN A 60 -22.32 18.38 -8.55
C ASN A 60 -22.49 19.80 -9.13
N PHE A 61 -21.94 20.00 -10.33
CA PHE A 61 -21.94 21.30 -10.98
C PHE A 61 -23.36 21.80 -11.30
N SER A 62 -24.32 20.91 -11.60
CA SER A 62 -25.70 21.28 -11.87
C SER A 62 -26.41 21.87 -10.67
N LYS A 63 -26.04 21.47 -9.47
CA LYS A 63 -26.56 22.01 -8.20
C LYS A 63 -25.65 23.09 -7.59
N GLY A 64 -24.44 23.25 -8.08
CA GLY A 64 -23.44 24.16 -7.53
C GLY A 64 -22.91 23.74 -6.15
N ILE A 65 -22.94 22.45 -5.82
CA ILE A 65 -22.54 21.93 -4.49
C ILE A 65 -21.48 20.84 -4.59
N LEU A 66 -20.69 20.70 -3.54
CA LEU A 66 -19.87 19.54 -3.24
C LEU A 66 -20.71 18.60 -2.37
N GLU A 67 -21.09 17.45 -2.92
CA GLU A 67 -21.85 16.42 -2.21
C GLU A 67 -20.90 15.56 -1.37
N SER A 68 -21.11 15.52 -0.06
CA SER A 68 -20.41 14.61 0.84
C SER A 68 -21.05 13.24 0.83
N ARG A 69 -20.25 12.21 0.72
CA ARG A 69 -20.71 10.82 0.73
C ARG A 69 -19.98 10.05 1.84
N ARG A 70 -20.68 9.11 2.44
CA ARG A 70 -20.10 8.18 3.40
C ARG A 70 -19.99 6.81 2.73
N LEU A 71 -18.75 6.40 2.46
CA LEU A 71 -18.45 5.06 1.98
C LEU A 71 -18.26 4.11 3.16
N HIS A 72 -19.01 3.04 3.20
CA HIS A 72 -18.88 1.97 4.19
C HIS A 72 -19.30 0.63 3.59
N TYR A 73 -18.88 -0.47 4.22
CA TYR A 73 -19.13 -1.83 3.75
C TYR A 73 -20.12 -2.62 4.61
N LYS A 74 -20.91 -1.96 5.49
CA LYS A 74 -21.89 -2.59 6.41
C LYS A 74 -22.97 -3.41 5.69
N HIS A 75 -23.30 -3.04 4.44
CA HIS A 75 -24.24 -3.79 3.61
C HIS A 75 -23.75 -5.21 3.26
N LEU A 76 -22.44 -5.47 3.34
CA LEU A 76 -21.83 -6.77 3.07
C LEU A 76 -21.90 -7.75 4.26
N THR A 77 -22.43 -7.35 5.41
CA THR A 77 -22.46 -8.16 6.65
C THR A 77 -22.99 -9.58 6.42
N LYS A 78 -24.02 -9.73 5.57
CA LYS A 78 -24.61 -11.04 5.25
C LYS A 78 -23.91 -11.77 4.10
N LEU A 79 -23.06 -11.09 3.34
CA LEU A 79 -22.33 -11.67 2.21
C LEU A 79 -20.93 -12.15 2.59
N LEU A 80 -20.31 -11.49 3.55
CA LEU A 80 -18.99 -11.87 4.06
C LEU A 80 -19.05 -13.16 4.88
N ARG A 81 -18.30 -14.16 4.41
CA ARG A 81 -18.21 -15.51 5.00
C ARG A 81 -16.79 -15.76 5.48
N PRO A 82 -16.49 -15.52 6.75
CA PRO A 82 -15.17 -15.85 7.29
C PRO A 82 -14.98 -17.36 7.32
N ILE A 83 -13.84 -17.82 6.86
CA ILE A 83 -13.39 -19.19 6.99
C ILE A 83 -12.09 -19.24 7.82
N PRO A 84 -11.82 -20.34 8.53
CA PRO A 84 -10.69 -20.41 9.45
C PRO A 84 -9.35 -20.46 8.70
N LEU A 85 -8.31 -19.91 9.33
CA LEU A 85 -6.93 -20.07 8.86
C LEU A 85 -6.49 -21.54 9.00
N ASP A 86 -5.56 -21.97 8.16
CA ASP A 86 -4.85 -23.24 8.18
C ASP A 86 -5.76 -24.49 8.16
N THR A 87 -7.04 -24.30 7.86
CA THR A 87 -8.04 -25.36 7.88
C THR A 87 -8.69 -25.49 6.52
N PRO A 88 -8.48 -26.63 5.81
CA PRO A 88 -9.17 -26.90 4.56
C PRO A 88 -10.69 -26.83 4.74
N THR A 89 -11.35 -25.98 3.99
CA THR A 89 -12.78 -25.72 4.05
C THR A 89 -13.42 -26.02 2.71
N GLU A 90 -14.42 -26.90 2.67
CA GLU A 90 -15.18 -27.18 1.46
C GLU A 90 -16.24 -26.11 1.22
N ILE A 91 -16.31 -25.63 -0.01
CA ILE A 91 -17.27 -24.62 -0.49
C ILE A 91 -18.02 -25.23 -1.67
N GLU A 92 -19.30 -25.45 -1.51
CA GLU A 92 -20.20 -25.84 -2.57
C GLU A 92 -20.51 -24.62 -3.43
N LEU A 93 -20.11 -24.66 -4.71
CA LEU A 93 -20.36 -23.62 -5.70
C LEU A 93 -21.68 -23.87 -6.45
N THR A 94 -21.97 -25.15 -6.74
CA THR A 94 -23.22 -25.66 -7.30
C THR A 94 -23.46 -27.06 -6.75
N PRO A 95 -24.66 -27.65 -6.90
CA PRO A 95 -24.91 -29.03 -6.42
C PRO A 95 -23.97 -30.10 -6.97
N LEU A 96 -23.25 -29.81 -8.06
CA LEU A 96 -22.32 -30.73 -8.70
C LEU A 96 -20.87 -30.26 -8.66
N LEU A 97 -20.60 -29.10 -8.08
CA LEU A 97 -19.25 -28.51 -8.08
C LEU A 97 -18.92 -27.96 -6.70
N SER A 98 -17.96 -28.54 -6.06
CA SER A 98 -17.35 -28.02 -4.83
C SER A 98 -15.85 -27.79 -5.01
N ILE A 99 -15.33 -26.89 -4.22
CA ILE A 99 -13.90 -26.59 -4.12
C ILE A 99 -13.48 -26.68 -2.66
N ARG A 100 -12.22 -26.96 -2.44
CA ARG A 100 -11.61 -26.88 -1.11
C ARG A 100 -10.68 -25.67 -1.07
N VAL A 101 -10.87 -24.81 -0.07
CA VAL A 101 -10.11 -23.58 0.12
C VAL A 101 -9.43 -23.59 1.47
N THR A 102 -8.15 -23.30 1.49
CA THR A 102 -7.38 -23.10 2.73
C THR A 102 -6.81 -21.69 2.74
N LEU A 103 -7.09 -20.96 3.81
CA LEU A 103 -6.49 -19.65 4.06
C LEU A 103 -5.15 -19.84 4.78
N LEU A 104 -4.13 -19.16 4.30
CA LEU A 104 -2.78 -19.17 4.86
C LEU A 104 -2.36 -17.72 5.14
N ASP A 105 -1.62 -17.48 6.21
CA ASP A 105 -1.10 -16.13 6.50
C ASP A 105 -0.24 -15.60 5.35
N ALA A 106 -0.33 -14.30 5.05
CA ALA A 106 0.39 -13.64 3.97
C ALA A 106 1.61 -12.81 4.43
N ASN A 107 1.81 -12.65 5.73
CA ASN A 107 2.87 -11.81 6.32
C ASN A 107 2.90 -10.37 5.75
N HIS A 108 1.74 -9.84 5.34
CA HIS A 108 1.61 -8.52 4.70
C HIS A 108 1.02 -7.47 5.64
N CYS A 109 -0.20 -7.67 6.11
CA CYS A 109 -0.88 -6.82 7.08
C CYS A 109 -1.89 -7.62 7.91
N ALA A 110 -2.48 -6.98 8.93
CA ALA A 110 -3.46 -7.60 9.81
C ALA A 110 -4.62 -8.24 9.02
N GLY A 111 -4.77 -9.55 9.14
CA GLY A 111 -5.81 -10.34 8.48
C GLY A 111 -5.56 -10.71 7.02
N ALA A 112 -4.44 -10.31 6.44
CA ALA A 112 -4.08 -10.67 5.08
C ALA A 112 -3.82 -12.17 4.94
N VAL A 113 -4.38 -12.76 3.86
CA VAL A 113 -4.30 -14.21 3.61
C VAL A 113 -4.03 -14.53 2.17
N MET A 114 -3.32 -15.62 1.97
CA MET A 114 -3.25 -16.36 0.71
C MET A 114 -4.39 -17.37 0.63
N PHE A 115 -4.77 -17.77 -0.58
CA PHE A 115 -5.76 -18.82 -0.83
C PHE A 115 -5.13 -19.99 -1.58
N LEU A 116 -5.05 -21.17 -0.93
CA LEU A 116 -4.87 -22.43 -1.65
C LEU A 116 -6.26 -22.94 -2.05
N ILE A 117 -6.52 -23.01 -3.35
CA ILE A 117 -7.80 -23.45 -3.91
C ILE A 117 -7.58 -24.74 -4.68
N GLU A 118 -8.25 -25.82 -4.25
CA GLU A 118 -8.19 -27.15 -4.83
C GLU A 118 -9.58 -27.56 -5.35
N GLY A 119 -9.65 -28.10 -6.53
CA GLY A 119 -10.91 -28.61 -7.11
C GLY A 119 -10.69 -29.19 -8.51
N ASP A 120 -11.49 -30.19 -8.89
CA ASP A 120 -11.44 -30.85 -10.20
C ASP A 120 -10.02 -31.32 -10.60
N GLY A 121 -9.29 -31.89 -9.63
CA GLY A 121 -7.92 -32.38 -9.84
C GLY A 121 -6.86 -31.30 -10.02
N LYS A 122 -7.21 -30.02 -9.90
CA LYS A 122 -6.32 -28.86 -10.01
C LYS A 122 -6.09 -28.19 -8.66
N ALA A 123 -4.95 -27.52 -8.53
CA ALA A 123 -4.62 -26.72 -7.36
C ALA A 123 -3.94 -25.42 -7.78
N VAL A 124 -4.43 -24.31 -7.24
CA VAL A 124 -3.85 -22.98 -7.44
C VAL A 124 -3.58 -22.31 -6.11
N LEU A 125 -2.48 -21.56 -6.04
CA LEU A 125 -2.16 -20.70 -4.92
C LEU A 125 -2.29 -19.25 -5.36
N TYR A 126 -3.19 -18.50 -4.72
CA TYR A 126 -3.30 -17.04 -4.88
C TYR A 126 -2.66 -16.38 -3.69
N THR A 127 -1.61 -15.60 -3.91
CA THR A 127 -0.87 -15.00 -2.79
C THR A 127 -1.53 -13.76 -2.21
N GLY A 128 -2.33 -13.04 -2.99
CA GLY A 128 -2.62 -11.64 -2.65
C GLY A 128 -1.30 -10.87 -2.58
N ASP A 129 -1.25 -9.87 -1.71
CA ASP A 129 -0.02 -9.17 -1.38
C ASP A 129 0.72 -9.92 -0.27
N ILE A 130 2.03 -10.15 -0.43
CA ILE A 130 2.84 -10.97 0.49
C ILE A 130 4.20 -10.36 0.81
N ARG A 131 4.68 -10.67 2.00
CA ARG A 131 6.10 -10.52 2.32
C ARG A 131 6.72 -11.90 2.56
N ALA A 132 7.36 -12.46 1.52
CA ALA A 132 7.92 -13.81 1.52
C ALA A 132 9.33 -13.87 2.12
N GLU A 133 9.51 -13.34 3.35
CA GLU A 133 10.77 -13.45 4.06
C GLU A 133 11.20 -14.92 4.21
N ARG A 134 12.49 -15.18 4.20
CA ARG A 134 13.06 -16.52 4.26
C ARG A 134 12.53 -17.38 5.42
N TRP A 135 12.38 -16.81 6.61
CA TRP A 135 11.83 -17.51 7.77
C TRP A 135 10.37 -17.91 7.54
N TRP A 136 9.61 -17.05 6.87
CA TRP A 136 8.20 -17.28 6.58
C TRP A 136 8.04 -18.36 5.49
N VAL A 137 8.81 -18.32 4.39
CA VAL A 137 8.85 -19.39 3.38
C VAL A 137 9.24 -20.73 4.04
N ASN A 138 10.23 -20.74 4.94
CA ASN A 138 10.61 -21.92 5.70
C ASN A 138 9.49 -22.47 6.59
N SER A 139 8.60 -21.62 7.08
CA SER A 139 7.40 -22.07 7.83
C SER A 139 6.36 -22.66 6.90
N LEU A 140 6.13 -22.06 5.73
CA LEU A 140 5.19 -22.56 4.73
C LEU A 140 5.56 -23.96 4.21
N VAL A 141 6.84 -24.21 3.91
CA VAL A 141 7.27 -25.53 3.40
C VAL A 141 7.05 -26.66 4.40
N ARG A 142 6.89 -26.32 5.67
CA ARG A 142 6.61 -27.27 6.77
C ARG A 142 5.12 -27.30 7.16
N HIS A 143 4.31 -26.45 6.53
CA HIS A 143 2.88 -26.38 6.84
C HIS A 143 2.17 -27.67 6.38
N PRO A 144 1.38 -28.34 7.26
CA PRO A 144 0.79 -29.64 6.97
C PRO A 144 0.01 -29.70 5.65
N VAL A 145 -0.74 -28.63 5.34
CA VAL A 145 -1.54 -28.55 4.10
C VAL A 145 -0.65 -28.37 2.87
N LEU A 146 0.52 -27.75 3.01
CA LEU A 146 1.43 -27.43 1.90
C LEU A 146 2.52 -28.47 1.66
N ILE A 147 2.84 -29.31 2.65
CA ILE A 147 3.83 -30.39 2.54
C ILE A 147 3.64 -31.24 1.26
N PRO A 148 2.42 -31.67 0.87
CA PRO A 148 2.25 -32.45 -0.36
C PRO A 148 2.73 -31.74 -1.62
N TYR A 149 2.66 -30.40 -1.65
CA TYR A 149 3.09 -29.58 -2.77
C TYR A 149 4.60 -29.32 -2.75
N THR A 150 5.17 -29.04 -1.60
CA THR A 150 6.60 -28.77 -1.44
C THR A 150 7.46 -30.03 -1.58
N LEU A 151 6.93 -31.21 -1.19
CA LEU A 151 7.58 -32.51 -1.42
C LEU A 151 7.31 -33.09 -2.84
N GLY A 152 6.47 -32.45 -3.65
CA GLY A 152 6.20 -32.85 -5.03
C GLY A 152 5.22 -34.01 -5.20
N SER A 153 4.58 -34.52 -4.14
CA SER A 153 3.51 -35.53 -4.26
C SER A 153 2.24 -34.97 -4.89
N LYS A 154 1.99 -33.68 -4.72
CA LYS A 154 1.03 -32.88 -5.48
C LYS A 154 1.77 -31.74 -6.19
N LYS A 155 1.18 -31.20 -7.25
CA LYS A 155 1.72 -30.02 -7.96
C LYS A 155 0.72 -28.89 -7.95
N LEU A 156 1.22 -27.66 -7.83
CA LEU A 156 0.43 -26.48 -8.10
C LEU A 156 0.37 -26.28 -9.63
N ASP A 157 -0.84 -26.17 -10.17
CA ASP A 157 -1.02 -25.85 -11.59
C ASP A 157 -0.64 -24.39 -11.85
N LYS A 158 -0.90 -23.51 -10.88
CA LYS A 158 -0.58 -22.08 -11.01
C LYS A 158 -0.36 -21.41 -9.65
N ILE A 159 0.59 -20.48 -9.61
CA ILE A 159 0.68 -19.48 -8.55
C ILE A 159 0.28 -18.12 -9.13
N TYR A 160 -0.74 -17.47 -8.55
CA TYR A 160 -1.02 -16.05 -8.75
C TYR A 160 -0.19 -15.28 -7.76
N LEU A 161 0.82 -14.57 -8.23
CA LEU A 161 1.91 -14.05 -7.43
C LEU A 161 1.85 -12.53 -7.31
N ASP A 162 2.08 -12.02 -6.10
CA ASP A 162 2.39 -10.59 -5.89
C ASP A 162 3.70 -10.24 -6.62
N THR A 163 3.59 -9.46 -7.66
CA THR A 163 4.72 -9.05 -8.49
C THR A 163 5.07 -7.57 -8.34
N THR A 164 4.68 -6.94 -7.24
CA THR A 164 4.87 -5.52 -6.97
C THR A 164 6.33 -5.07 -7.13
N PHE A 165 7.28 -5.89 -6.67
CA PHE A 165 8.72 -5.65 -6.82
C PHE A 165 9.44 -6.80 -7.57
N ALA A 166 8.72 -7.53 -8.42
CA ALA A 166 9.30 -8.61 -9.22
C ALA A 166 10.14 -8.05 -10.38
N SER A 167 11.35 -7.62 -10.09
CA SER A 167 12.29 -7.09 -11.07
C SER A 167 13.72 -7.52 -10.73
N ILE A 168 14.49 -7.89 -11.77
CA ILE A 168 15.89 -8.30 -11.67
C ILE A 168 16.81 -7.10 -11.36
N ASN A 169 16.31 -5.87 -11.45
CA ASN A 169 17.12 -4.70 -11.16
C ASN A 169 17.64 -4.73 -9.72
N HIS A 170 18.79 -4.11 -9.49
CA HIS A 170 19.46 -4.11 -8.19
C HIS A 170 18.62 -3.48 -7.06
N VAL A 171 17.65 -2.62 -7.40
CA VAL A 171 16.74 -1.93 -6.45
C VAL A 171 15.75 -2.90 -5.82
N CYS A 172 15.15 -3.79 -6.63
CA CYS A 172 14.09 -4.71 -6.21
C CYS A 172 14.64 -6.11 -5.88
N ARG A 173 15.92 -6.35 -6.09
CA ARG A 173 16.52 -7.68 -6.00
C ARG A 173 16.46 -8.27 -4.61
N SER A 174 16.85 -7.51 -3.60
CA SER A 174 16.87 -7.97 -2.21
C SER A 174 16.56 -6.83 -1.26
N PHE A 175 15.78 -7.10 -0.22
CA PHE A 175 15.42 -6.14 0.82
C PHE A 175 15.94 -6.59 2.19
N PRO A 176 16.28 -5.65 3.08
CA PRO A 176 16.49 -5.98 4.48
C PRO A 176 15.22 -6.61 5.07
N SER A 177 15.38 -7.57 5.96
CA SER A 177 14.24 -8.17 6.68
C SER A 177 13.53 -7.12 7.56
N LYS A 178 12.24 -7.34 7.84
CA LYS A 178 11.49 -6.50 8.80
C LYS A 178 12.22 -6.38 10.13
N ALA A 179 12.80 -7.48 10.63
CA ALA A 179 13.56 -7.51 11.88
C ALA A 179 14.84 -6.66 11.84
N GLU A 180 15.58 -6.66 10.72
CA GLU A 180 16.76 -5.80 10.54
C GLU A 180 16.35 -4.34 10.48
N GLY A 181 15.27 -4.02 9.77
CA GLY A 181 14.72 -2.67 9.72
C GLY A 181 14.28 -2.14 11.08
N LEU A 182 13.59 -2.95 11.87
CA LEU A 182 13.22 -2.60 13.25
C LEU A 182 14.44 -2.37 14.12
N ARG A 183 15.48 -3.21 14.04
CA ARG A 183 16.72 -3.02 14.77
C ARG A 183 17.38 -1.69 14.42
N GLU A 184 17.47 -1.36 13.13
CA GLU A 184 18.01 -0.07 12.67
C GLU A 184 17.20 1.11 13.21
N LEU A 185 15.86 1.00 13.18
CA LEU A 185 14.96 2.03 13.73
C LEU A 185 15.23 2.28 15.20
N LEU A 186 15.26 1.21 16.01
CA LEU A 186 15.44 1.32 17.46
C LEU A 186 16.81 1.91 17.82
N GLN A 187 17.89 1.51 17.13
CA GLN A 187 19.21 2.10 17.29
C GLN A 187 19.22 3.61 16.98
N LYS A 188 18.51 4.03 15.94
CA LYS A 188 18.41 5.46 15.60
C LYS A 188 17.62 6.23 16.64
N VAL A 189 16.49 5.71 17.09
CA VAL A 189 15.62 6.34 18.11
C VAL A 189 16.33 6.50 19.44
N GLU A 190 17.21 5.56 19.81
CA GLU A 190 18.00 5.60 21.05
C GLU A 190 18.89 6.85 21.17
N ALA A 191 19.38 7.36 20.04
CA ALA A 191 20.26 8.53 20.01
C ALA A 191 19.54 9.86 20.38
N TYR A 192 18.22 9.89 20.40
CA TYR A 192 17.47 11.11 20.64
C TYR A 192 17.19 11.37 22.13
N PRO A 193 17.13 12.65 22.54
CA PRO A 193 16.76 13.04 23.91
C PRO A 193 15.43 12.43 24.36
N LYS A 194 15.28 12.21 25.67
CA LYS A 194 14.07 11.59 26.26
C LYS A 194 12.78 12.39 26.01
N GLU A 195 12.91 13.69 25.81
CA GLU A 195 11.79 14.62 25.55
C GLU A 195 11.38 14.67 24.06
N THR A 196 12.07 13.93 23.19
CA THR A 196 11.74 13.88 21.76
C THR A 196 10.43 13.19 21.56
N ILE A 197 9.54 13.82 20.77
CA ILE A 197 8.29 13.24 20.32
C ILE A 197 8.53 12.60 18.96
N PHE A 198 8.12 11.37 18.80
CA PHE A 198 8.23 10.64 17.54
C PHE A 198 6.88 10.56 16.87
N TYR A 199 6.83 10.89 15.57
CA TYR A 199 5.63 10.74 14.76
C TYR A 199 5.90 9.75 13.63
N PHE A 200 5.28 8.57 13.75
CA PHE A 200 5.39 7.52 12.76
C PHE A 200 4.35 7.70 11.66
N ARG A 201 4.83 7.92 10.44
CA ARG A 201 4.00 8.18 9.26
C ARG A 201 3.66 6.86 8.55
N ALA A 202 2.78 6.08 9.14
CA ALA A 202 2.22 4.89 8.52
C ALA A 202 0.69 4.97 8.62
N TRP A 203 0.05 5.24 7.52
CA TRP A 203 -1.40 5.46 7.44
C TRP A 203 -2.14 4.30 6.78
N THR A 204 -1.49 3.16 6.68
CA THR A 204 -2.01 1.92 6.09
C THR A 204 -1.65 0.74 6.97
N PHE A 205 -2.40 -0.35 6.87
CA PHE A 205 -2.14 -1.59 7.62
C PHE A 205 -0.80 -2.23 7.23
N GLY A 206 -0.20 -2.97 8.17
CA GLY A 206 1.01 -3.75 7.97
C GLY A 206 2.26 -3.21 8.66
N TYR A 207 2.10 -2.20 9.55
CA TYR A 207 3.18 -1.64 10.37
C TYR A 207 2.96 -1.87 11.87
N GLU A 208 2.11 -2.81 12.23
CA GLU A 208 1.76 -3.11 13.61
C GLU A 208 2.98 -3.48 14.44
N ASP A 209 3.93 -4.22 13.87
CA ASP A 209 5.20 -4.59 14.52
C ASP A 209 6.05 -3.37 14.87
N VAL A 210 6.00 -2.30 14.06
CA VAL A 210 6.73 -1.05 14.33
C VAL A 210 6.18 -0.37 15.58
N TRP A 211 4.85 -0.34 15.75
CA TRP A 211 4.21 0.20 16.94
C TRP A 211 4.58 -0.60 18.19
N ILE A 212 4.53 -1.94 18.09
CA ILE A 212 4.89 -2.84 19.19
C ILE A 212 6.35 -2.64 19.58
N ALA A 213 7.25 -2.60 18.59
CA ALA A 213 8.69 -2.43 18.83
C ALA A 213 9.03 -1.07 19.46
N LEU A 214 8.46 0.04 18.95
CA LEU A 214 8.66 1.37 19.52
C LEU A 214 8.09 1.48 20.93
N SER A 215 6.88 0.92 21.15
CA SER A 215 6.23 0.90 22.47
C SER A 215 7.08 0.17 23.51
N ALA A 216 7.55 -1.02 23.16
CA ALA A 216 8.38 -1.85 24.06
C ALA A 216 9.74 -1.20 24.36
N PHE A 217 10.42 -0.70 23.31
CA PHE A 217 11.77 -0.14 23.45
C PHE A 217 11.79 1.18 24.24
N LEU A 218 10.84 2.07 23.95
CA LEU A 218 10.75 3.37 24.62
C LEU A 218 9.99 3.33 25.95
N ASN A 219 9.47 2.15 26.32
CA ASN A 219 8.61 1.94 27.50
C ASN A 219 7.47 2.97 27.56
N THR A 220 6.81 3.19 26.43
CA THR A 220 5.69 4.11 26.25
C THR A 220 4.64 3.49 25.36
N LYS A 221 3.43 4.02 25.34
CA LYS A 221 2.42 3.60 24.38
C LYS A 221 2.49 4.43 23.12
N VAL A 222 1.86 3.95 22.05
CA VAL A 222 1.73 4.66 20.79
C VAL A 222 0.36 5.32 20.75
N HIS A 223 0.33 6.64 20.65
CA HIS A 223 -0.90 7.41 20.49
C HIS A 223 -1.42 7.25 19.07
N ILE A 224 -2.64 6.75 18.95
CA ILE A 224 -3.45 6.71 17.74
C ILE A 224 -4.83 7.32 18.02
N ASP A 225 -5.56 7.68 16.96
CA ASP A 225 -6.90 8.22 17.13
C ASP A 225 -7.96 7.17 17.47
N ARG A 226 -9.15 7.65 17.85
CA ARG A 226 -10.26 6.81 18.26
C ARG A 226 -10.76 5.87 17.16
N TYR A 227 -10.68 6.30 15.90
CA TYR A 227 -11.10 5.46 14.77
C TYR A 227 -10.15 4.28 14.59
N GLN A 228 -8.85 4.55 14.55
CA GLN A 228 -7.81 3.52 14.43
C GLN A 228 -7.89 2.49 15.57
N ILE A 229 -8.00 2.94 16.83
CA ILE A 229 -8.08 2.02 17.96
C ILE A 229 -9.37 1.17 17.90
N GLY A 230 -10.46 1.74 17.38
CA GLY A 230 -11.71 1.04 17.14
C GLY A 230 -11.59 -0.10 16.13
N LEU A 231 -10.78 0.09 15.06
CA LEU A 231 -10.46 -0.96 14.09
C LEU A 231 -9.77 -2.14 14.76
N TYR A 232 -8.68 -1.91 15.49
CA TYR A 232 -7.89 -2.98 16.13
C TYR A 232 -8.63 -3.65 17.30
N ARG A 233 -9.39 -2.91 18.12
CA ARG A 233 -10.24 -3.49 19.17
C ARG A 233 -11.28 -4.46 18.61
N SER A 234 -11.73 -4.26 17.39
CA SER A 234 -12.68 -5.18 16.75
C SER A 234 -12.13 -6.57 16.49
N LEU A 235 -10.81 -6.70 16.40
CA LEU A 235 -10.12 -7.95 16.16
C LEU A 235 -10.08 -8.85 17.42
N ILE A 236 -10.24 -8.27 18.60
CA ILE A 236 -10.22 -9.01 19.88
C ILE A 236 -11.59 -9.60 20.20
N SER A 237 -12.68 -8.88 19.92
CA SER A 237 -14.00 -9.13 20.56
C SER A 237 -14.76 -10.37 20.07
N ASN A 238 -14.41 -10.95 18.90
CA ASN A 238 -15.29 -11.92 18.23
C ASN A 238 -14.67 -13.27 17.87
N SER A 239 -13.43 -13.57 18.22
CA SER A 239 -12.91 -14.90 17.92
C SER A 239 -12.10 -15.49 19.07
N ARG A 240 -12.43 -16.74 19.41
CA ARG A 240 -11.58 -17.61 20.26
C ARG A 240 -10.19 -17.85 19.62
N ARG A 241 -9.97 -17.35 18.41
CA ARG A 241 -8.70 -17.32 17.65
C ARG A 241 -8.45 -15.87 17.23
N ALA A 242 -8.06 -15.03 18.21
CA ALA A 242 -7.61 -13.68 17.96
C ALA A 242 -6.41 -13.71 16.99
N ILE A 243 -6.32 -12.70 16.12
CA ILE A 243 -5.09 -12.42 15.37
C ILE A 243 -3.99 -12.23 16.40
N SER A 244 -2.82 -12.80 16.13
CA SER A 244 -1.68 -12.81 17.06
C SER A 244 -1.28 -11.42 17.58
N GLU A 245 -1.41 -10.39 16.73
CA GLU A 245 -0.99 -9.02 17.02
C GLU A 245 -2.04 -8.22 17.83
N ALA A 246 -3.32 -8.52 17.69
CA ALA A 246 -4.39 -7.74 18.33
C ALA A 246 -4.26 -7.64 19.86
N PRO A 247 -3.94 -8.71 20.61
CA PRO A 247 -3.67 -8.62 22.04
C PRO A 247 -2.47 -7.74 22.39
N ALA A 248 -1.40 -7.80 21.60
CA ALA A 248 -0.21 -6.98 21.80
C ALA A 248 -0.49 -5.48 21.55
N LEU A 249 -1.39 -5.18 20.62
CA LEU A 249 -1.79 -3.80 20.28
C LEU A 249 -2.77 -3.20 21.29
N CYS A 250 -3.88 -3.90 21.56
CA CYS A 250 -5.01 -3.35 22.34
C CYS A 250 -5.09 -3.87 23.77
N GLY A 251 -4.27 -4.86 24.13
CA GLY A 251 -4.32 -5.54 25.42
C GLY A 251 -5.28 -6.73 25.44
N PHE A 252 -5.25 -7.47 26.54
CA PHE A 252 -6.06 -8.66 26.75
C PHE A 252 -6.34 -8.92 28.23
N GLU A 253 -7.35 -9.72 28.52
CA GLU A 253 -7.66 -10.16 29.88
C GLU A 253 -6.91 -11.46 30.21
N LEU A 254 -6.20 -11.45 31.33
CA LEU A 254 -5.55 -12.62 31.92
C LEU A 254 -6.20 -12.89 33.29
N GLY A 255 -7.12 -13.83 33.34
CA GLY A 255 -7.97 -14.02 34.52
C GLY A 255 -8.80 -12.75 34.82
N ASN A 256 -8.61 -12.18 36.02
CA ASN A 256 -9.29 -10.95 36.45
C ASN A 256 -8.44 -9.67 36.24
N ARG A 257 -7.34 -9.79 35.51
CA ARG A 257 -6.43 -8.66 35.27
C ARG A 257 -6.37 -8.31 33.81
N PHE A 258 -6.60 -7.03 33.49
CA PHE A 258 -6.34 -6.51 32.14
C PHE A 258 -4.84 -6.22 31.97
N VAL A 259 -4.24 -6.77 30.91
CA VAL A 259 -2.87 -6.48 30.46
C VAL A 259 -2.98 -5.48 29.32
N PRO A 260 -2.51 -4.23 29.49
CA PRO A 260 -2.62 -3.21 28.45
C PRO A 260 -1.70 -3.50 27.26
N GLY A 261 -2.18 -3.20 26.05
CA GLY A 261 -1.39 -3.28 24.81
C GLY A 261 -0.55 -2.03 24.53
N ALA A 262 0.05 -2.00 23.36
CA ALA A 262 0.93 -0.95 22.89
C ALA A 262 0.21 0.36 22.54
N LEU A 263 -1.08 0.33 22.20
CA LEU A 263 -1.83 1.48 21.70
C LEU A 263 -2.54 2.26 22.82
N THR A 264 -2.74 3.56 22.60
CA THR A 264 -3.45 4.45 23.52
C THR A 264 -4.12 5.60 22.77
N GLU A 265 -5.20 6.16 23.37
CA GLU A 265 -5.84 7.42 22.96
C GLU A 265 -5.23 8.64 23.69
N ASP A 266 -4.25 8.43 24.58
CA ASP A 266 -3.62 9.48 25.37
C ASP A 266 -2.59 10.25 24.53
N GLU A 267 -2.87 11.54 24.28
CA GLU A 267 -2.02 12.47 23.54
C GLU A 267 -0.72 12.83 24.27
N SER A 268 -0.58 12.53 25.56
CA SER A 268 0.65 12.78 26.31
C SER A 268 1.77 11.77 25.98
N SER A 269 1.48 10.77 25.16
CA SER A 269 2.41 9.76 24.73
C SER A 269 3.60 10.35 23.96
N ARG A 270 4.75 9.70 24.07
CA ARG A 270 5.97 10.10 23.35
C ARG A 270 5.98 9.65 21.86
N VAL A 271 5.23 8.62 21.52
CA VAL A 271 5.13 8.09 20.17
C VAL A 271 3.71 8.30 19.64
N HIS A 272 3.61 8.87 18.46
CA HIS A 272 2.35 9.16 17.79
C HIS A 272 2.29 8.50 16.42
N SER A 273 1.12 8.02 16.04
CA SER A 273 0.78 7.54 14.69
C SER A 273 -0.69 7.85 14.35
N CYS A 274 -1.21 8.93 14.95
CA CYS A 274 -2.57 9.40 14.74
C CYS A 274 -2.75 9.98 13.33
N GLU A 275 -4.01 10.17 12.94
CA GLU A 275 -4.39 10.69 11.63
C GLU A 275 -3.75 12.06 11.34
N PRO A 276 -3.19 12.29 10.15
CA PRO A 276 -2.71 13.60 9.72
C PRO A 276 -3.87 14.62 9.75
N GLY A 277 -3.57 15.82 10.26
CA GLY A 277 -4.61 16.87 10.36
C GLY A 277 -5.56 16.72 11.55
N VAL A 278 -5.54 15.65 12.33
CA VAL A 278 -6.07 15.64 13.70
C VAL A 278 -5.23 16.60 14.53
N HIS A 279 -5.88 17.50 15.28
CA HIS A 279 -5.20 18.52 16.07
C HIS A 279 -4.54 17.94 17.33
N CYS A 280 -3.68 16.95 17.15
CA CYS A 280 -2.85 16.46 18.24
C CYS A 280 -1.78 17.52 18.54
N SER A 281 -1.90 18.17 19.71
CA SER A 281 -1.01 19.26 20.14
C SER A 281 0.45 18.84 20.21
N ALA A 282 0.71 17.57 20.54
CA ALA A 282 2.06 17.01 20.65
C ALA A 282 2.81 16.99 19.32
N VAL A 283 2.14 16.63 18.21
CA VAL A 283 2.75 16.55 16.88
C VAL A 283 3.15 17.91 16.33
N ARG A 284 2.51 19.00 16.77
CA ARG A 284 2.87 20.38 16.42
C ARG A 284 4.10 20.90 17.16
N SER A 285 4.67 20.11 18.06
CA SER A 285 5.85 20.49 18.83
C SER A 285 7.08 20.67 17.93
N LYS A 286 7.90 21.67 18.20
CA LYS A 286 9.20 21.89 17.55
C LYS A 286 10.19 20.73 17.77
N ARG A 287 9.92 19.82 18.73
CA ARG A 287 10.75 18.65 19.09
C ARG A 287 10.27 17.37 18.43
N THR A 288 9.34 17.44 17.47
CA THR A 288 8.82 16.26 16.77
C THR A 288 9.81 15.78 15.71
N VAL A 289 10.13 14.49 15.77
CA VAL A 289 10.93 13.75 14.81
C VAL A 289 10.03 12.78 14.06
N TYR A 290 10.12 12.79 12.75
CA TYR A 290 9.30 11.95 11.90
C TYR A 290 10.01 10.61 11.64
N ILE A 291 9.24 9.53 11.65
CA ILE A 291 9.72 8.19 11.30
C ILE A 291 9.02 7.76 10.01
N MET A 292 9.81 7.38 9.00
CA MET A 292 9.30 6.99 7.68
C MET A 292 9.90 5.65 7.24
N PRO A 293 9.07 4.66 6.90
CA PRO A 293 9.56 3.42 6.30
C PRO A 293 9.99 3.66 4.85
N ILE A 294 11.00 2.94 4.43
CA ILE A 294 11.48 2.84 3.05
C ILE A 294 11.64 1.36 2.71
N VAL A 295 11.62 1.01 1.42
CA VAL A 295 11.94 -0.36 0.98
C VAL A 295 13.41 -0.67 1.25
N GLY A 296 14.30 0.21 0.86
CA GLY A 296 15.73 0.06 1.02
C GLY A 296 16.50 1.30 0.59
N ARG A 297 17.82 1.16 0.50
CA ARG A 297 18.74 2.20 -0.01
C ARG A 297 19.57 1.62 -1.14
N LEU A 298 19.80 2.42 -2.15
CA LEU A 298 20.76 2.12 -3.21
C LEU A 298 22.21 2.30 -2.69
N GLU A 299 23.18 1.82 -3.45
CA GLU A 299 24.61 1.97 -3.12
C GLU A 299 25.04 3.44 -3.03
N ASP A 300 24.41 4.32 -3.81
CA ASP A 300 24.63 5.76 -3.78
C ASP A 300 23.93 6.49 -2.61
N GLY A 301 23.22 5.75 -1.76
CA GLY A 301 22.45 6.27 -0.62
C GLY A 301 21.04 6.75 -0.96
N THR A 302 20.62 6.70 -2.23
CA THR A 302 19.26 7.03 -2.66
C THR A 302 18.26 6.09 -1.99
N ARG A 303 17.14 6.65 -1.49
CA ARG A 303 16.10 5.90 -0.78
C ARG A 303 15.04 5.41 -1.75
N VAL A 304 14.66 4.16 -1.61
CA VAL A 304 13.54 3.56 -2.34
C VAL A 304 12.29 3.68 -1.46
N PRO A 305 11.29 4.49 -1.85
CA PRO A 305 10.11 4.69 -1.02
C PRO A 305 9.26 3.42 -0.93
N GLU A 306 8.67 3.19 0.24
CA GLU A 306 7.68 2.12 0.44
C GLU A 306 6.32 2.56 -0.13
N ILE A 307 5.61 1.64 -0.79
CA ILE A 307 4.31 1.90 -1.40
C ILE A 307 3.27 2.19 -0.30
N GLY A 308 2.54 3.30 -0.44
CA GLY A 308 1.53 3.73 0.53
C GLY A 308 2.08 4.31 1.84
N ALA A 309 3.41 4.46 1.98
CA ALA A 309 4.01 5.19 3.07
C ALA A 309 4.29 6.64 2.68
N GLY A 310 4.00 7.57 3.58
CA GLY A 310 4.44 8.97 3.41
C GLY A 310 3.48 9.92 2.74
N GLY A 311 2.30 9.53 2.32
CA GLY A 311 1.29 10.48 1.82
C GLY A 311 0.24 9.87 0.87
N GLY A 312 -0.98 10.37 0.99
CA GLY A 312 -2.11 10.08 0.09
C GLY A 312 -2.79 8.73 0.32
N GLY A 313 -4.09 8.73 0.69
CA GLY A 313 -4.95 7.56 0.64
C GLY A 313 -4.64 6.45 1.64
N GLY A 314 -4.47 6.77 2.92
CA GLY A 314 -4.28 5.76 3.96
C GLY A 314 -5.56 4.98 4.26
N ASP A 315 -5.43 3.68 4.57
CA ASP A 315 -6.57 2.82 4.93
C ASP A 315 -6.92 2.92 6.42
N LEU A 316 -6.00 3.46 7.23
CA LEU A 316 -6.12 3.56 8.69
C LEU A 316 -6.80 4.84 9.18
N TYR A 317 -7.23 5.75 8.31
CA TYR A 317 -7.93 6.95 8.73
C TYR A 317 -9.12 7.28 7.83
N GLN A 318 -9.97 8.17 8.30
CA GLN A 318 -11.19 8.58 7.63
C GLN A 318 -10.87 9.69 6.64
N THR A 319 -10.43 9.33 5.44
CA THR A 319 -10.07 10.29 4.41
C THR A 319 -11.25 11.10 3.90
N HIS A 320 -11.07 12.42 3.79
CA HIS A 320 -11.92 13.30 3.01
C HIS A 320 -11.26 13.58 1.67
N GLU A 321 -11.80 13.00 0.60
CA GLU A 321 -11.21 13.05 -0.74
C GLU A 321 -12.17 13.66 -1.75
N LEU A 322 -11.69 14.64 -2.52
CA LEU A 322 -12.41 15.16 -3.68
C LEU A 322 -12.19 14.24 -4.86
N GLU A 323 -13.23 13.59 -5.34
CA GLU A 323 -13.19 12.75 -6.55
C GLU A 323 -13.06 13.61 -7.81
N LEU A 324 -12.08 13.24 -8.66
CA LEU A 324 -11.85 13.82 -9.99
C LEU A 324 -12.08 12.74 -11.05
N PRO A 325 -13.34 12.37 -11.33
CA PRO A 325 -13.65 11.17 -12.12
C PRO A 325 -13.21 11.27 -13.57
N ASP A 326 -13.25 12.45 -14.16
CA ASP A 326 -12.97 12.70 -15.57
C ASP A 326 -12.34 14.08 -15.80
N GLN A 327 -11.83 14.26 -17.01
CA GLN A 327 -11.15 15.49 -17.44
C GLN A 327 -12.10 16.71 -17.40
N SER A 328 -13.38 16.52 -17.75
CA SER A 328 -14.36 17.61 -17.73
C SER A 328 -14.61 18.14 -16.33
N SER A 329 -14.63 17.26 -15.32
CA SER A 329 -14.75 17.66 -13.92
C SER A 329 -13.55 18.48 -13.45
N LEU A 330 -12.34 18.09 -13.88
CA LEU A 330 -11.12 18.84 -13.58
C LEU A 330 -11.15 20.24 -14.22
N GLU A 331 -11.47 20.33 -15.51
CA GLU A 331 -11.54 21.59 -16.25
C GLU A 331 -12.58 22.56 -15.69
N GLN A 332 -13.76 22.05 -15.31
CA GLN A 332 -14.81 22.87 -14.70
C GLN A 332 -14.36 23.41 -13.33
N LEU A 333 -13.67 22.59 -12.50
CA LEU A 333 -13.12 23.06 -11.24
C LEU A 333 -12.01 24.08 -11.44
N GLU A 334 -11.10 23.84 -12.39
CA GLU A 334 -10.04 24.81 -12.73
C GLU A 334 -10.63 26.14 -13.18
N SER A 335 -11.69 26.12 -13.98
CA SER A 335 -12.40 27.33 -14.43
C SER A 335 -12.98 28.13 -13.26
N LEU A 336 -13.67 27.44 -12.32
CA LEU A 336 -14.20 28.06 -11.11
C LEU A 336 -13.09 28.68 -10.24
N CYS A 337 -11.96 28.01 -10.14
CA CYS A 337 -10.81 28.52 -9.39
C CYS A 337 -10.18 29.75 -10.05
N LEU A 338 -10.08 29.77 -11.39
CA LEU A 338 -9.61 30.93 -12.15
C LEU A 338 -10.49 32.17 -11.95
N GLU A 339 -11.81 31.98 -11.80
CA GLU A 339 -12.74 33.08 -11.60
C GLU A 339 -12.67 33.69 -10.19
N GLN A 340 -12.28 32.91 -9.17
CA GLN A 340 -12.42 33.30 -7.76
C GLN A 340 -11.08 33.51 -7.04
N ILE A 341 -9.98 32.91 -7.52
CA ILE A 341 -8.65 33.03 -6.91
C ILE A 341 -7.86 34.11 -7.66
N GLY A 342 -7.69 35.26 -7.03
CA GLY A 342 -6.99 36.41 -7.62
C GLY A 342 -5.46 36.35 -7.52
N ASP A 343 -4.90 35.48 -6.66
CA ASP A 343 -3.45 35.35 -6.49
C ASP A 343 -2.85 34.34 -7.48
N PRO A 344 -1.96 34.78 -8.40
CA PRO A 344 -1.41 33.92 -9.44
C PRO A 344 -0.55 32.75 -8.91
N GLU A 345 0.14 32.95 -7.78
CA GLU A 345 1.01 31.93 -7.20
C GLU A 345 0.20 30.80 -6.58
N THR A 346 -0.82 31.14 -5.79
CA THR A 346 -1.79 30.19 -5.22
C THR A 346 -2.51 29.42 -6.31
N LEU A 347 -2.94 30.10 -7.38
CA LEU A 347 -3.61 29.48 -8.53
C LEU A 347 -2.69 28.47 -9.25
N SER A 348 -1.46 28.84 -9.50
CA SER A 348 -0.47 27.96 -10.15
C SER A 348 -0.22 26.70 -9.33
N GLN A 349 -0.07 26.86 -8.01
CA GLN A 349 0.15 25.73 -7.11
C GLN A 349 -1.09 24.81 -7.04
N MET A 350 -2.28 25.39 -6.94
CA MET A 350 -3.53 24.63 -6.91
C MET A 350 -3.73 23.82 -8.19
N ARG A 351 -3.47 24.41 -9.37
CA ARG A 351 -3.52 23.69 -10.65
C ARG A 351 -2.54 22.52 -10.70
N LYS A 352 -1.34 22.71 -10.15
CA LYS A 352 -0.36 21.63 -10.02
C LYS A 352 -0.90 20.52 -9.12
N ASP A 353 -1.42 20.85 -7.94
CA ASP A 353 -1.97 19.88 -6.99
C ASP A 353 -3.16 19.11 -7.59
N LEU A 354 -4.06 19.78 -8.32
CA LEU A 354 -5.21 19.15 -9.02
C LEU A 354 -4.74 18.22 -10.15
N THR A 355 -3.77 18.66 -10.96
CA THR A 355 -3.23 17.85 -12.05
C THR A 355 -2.52 16.60 -11.51
N GLU A 356 -1.74 16.73 -10.43
CA GLU A 356 -1.09 15.60 -9.76
C GLU A 356 -2.13 14.64 -9.18
N ALA A 357 -3.17 15.16 -8.53
CA ALA A 357 -4.27 14.35 -8.00
C ALA A 357 -5.04 13.60 -9.11
N PHE A 358 -5.31 14.25 -10.22
CA PHE A 358 -5.98 13.63 -11.38
C PHE A 358 -5.13 12.53 -12.05
N LYS A 359 -3.81 12.73 -12.13
CA LYS A 359 -2.86 11.74 -12.63
C LYS A 359 -2.61 10.60 -11.63
N SER A 360 -2.94 10.79 -10.36
CA SER A 360 -2.79 9.77 -9.34
C SER A 360 -3.71 8.57 -9.62
N ARG A 361 -3.35 7.41 -9.08
CA ARG A 361 -4.13 6.16 -9.23
C ARG A 361 -5.59 6.31 -8.77
N ASN A 362 -5.81 7.04 -7.68
CA ASN A 362 -7.14 7.22 -7.07
C ASN A 362 -7.96 8.32 -7.73
N LYS A 363 -7.34 9.18 -8.55
CA LYS A 363 -7.98 10.37 -9.14
C LYS A 363 -8.74 11.18 -8.09
N ALA A 364 -8.11 11.42 -6.95
CA ALA A 364 -8.71 12.11 -5.83
C ALA A 364 -7.72 13.07 -5.16
N LEU A 365 -8.22 14.25 -4.75
CA LEU A 365 -7.47 15.25 -4.01
C LEU A 365 -7.81 15.12 -2.51
N PRO A 366 -6.84 14.96 -1.60
CA PRO A 366 -7.10 14.89 -0.17
C PRO A 366 -7.49 16.26 0.38
N LEU A 367 -8.76 16.42 0.74
CA LEU A 367 -9.32 17.67 1.30
C LEU A 367 -8.85 17.94 2.74
N ASP A 368 -8.46 16.89 3.46
CA ASP A 368 -7.85 17.01 4.79
C ASP A 368 -6.61 17.90 4.76
N SER A 369 -5.82 17.86 3.69
CA SER A 369 -4.65 18.72 3.47
C SER A 369 -4.99 20.21 3.38
N TYR A 370 -6.24 20.53 3.07
CA TYR A 370 -6.78 21.89 3.01
C TYR A 370 -7.60 22.24 4.25
N GLY A 371 -7.56 21.38 5.27
CA GLY A 371 -8.27 21.60 6.55
C GLY A 371 -9.77 21.32 6.51
N MET A 372 -10.27 20.68 5.44
CA MET A 372 -11.67 20.31 5.33
C MET A 372 -11.92 18.92 5.95
N LYS A 373 -12.76 18.88 6.97
CA LYS A 373 -13.19 17.66 7.67
C LYS A 373 -14.70 17.59 7.87
N ASP A 374 -15.44 18.47 7.21
CA ASP A 374 -16.88 18.51 7.32
C ASP A 374 -17.53 17.42 6.45
N VAL A 375 -18.57 16.80 7.00
CA VAL A 375 -19.35 15.74 6.37
C VAL A 375 -20.62 16.30 5.71
N SER A 376 -20.81 17.62 5.76
CA SER A 376 -21.94 18.30 5.13
C SER A 376 -21.70 18.63 3.66
N ASP A 377 -22.79 18.77 2.90
CA ASP A 377 -22.73 19.31 1.55
C ASP A 377 -22.41 20.81 1.66
N ILE A 378 -21.47 21.29 0.84
CA ILE A 378 -21.09 22.71 0.82
C ILE A 378 -21.21 23.29 -0.60
N PRO A 379 -21.42 24.61 -0.77
CA PRO A 379 -21.35 25.26 -2.08
C PRO A 379 -19.98 25.08 -2.74
N LEU A 380 -19.95 24.95 -4.10
CA LEU A 380 -18.67 24.85 -4.84
C LEU A 380 -17.79 26.10 -4.66
N GLN A 381 -18.40 27.28 -4.44
CA GLN A 381 -17.65 28.52 -4.12
C GLN A 381 -16.87 28.39 -2.80
N GLU A 382 -17.45 27.71 -1.81
CA GLU A 382 -16.76 27.47 -0.53
C GLU A 382 -15.60 26.48 -0.71
N LEU A 383 -15.76 25.44 -1.54
CA LEU A 383 -14.66 24.55 -1.92
C LEU A 383 -13.51 25.35 -2.56
N VAL A 384 -13.80 26.23 -3.51
CA VAL A 384 -12.77 27.07 -4.17
C VAL A 384 -12.07 27.96 -3.14
N HIS A 385 -12.82 28.52 -2.18
CA HIS A 385 -12.23 29.32 -1.11
C HIS A 385 -11.31 28.48 -0.20
N ILE A 386 -11.69 27.25 0.12
CA ILE A 386 -10.87 26.30 0.89
C ILE A 386 -9.57 25.97 0.13
N LEU A 387 -9.67 25.65 -1.17
CA LEU A 387 -8.51 25.38 -2.02
C LEU A 387 -7.61 26.61 -2.16
N GLY A 388 -8.20 27.80 -2.26
CA GLY A 388 -7.50 29.07 -2.36
C GLY A 388 -6.73 29.49 -1.10
N ARG A 389 -7.03 28.93 0.08
CA ARG A 389 -6.20 29.09 1.29
C ARG A 389 -4.86 28.35 1.20
N GLY A 390 -4.74 27.44 0.21
CA GLY A 390 -3.58 26.58 0.09
C GLY A 390 -3.59 25.42 1.09
N ARG A 391 -2.61 24.55 0.94
CA ARG A 391 -2.48 23.35 1.80
C ARG A 391 -1.99 23.76 3.19
N SER A 392 -2.70 23.37 4.23
CA SER A 392 -2.36 23.62 5.62
C SER A 392 -1.14 22.81 6.09
N ASP A 393 -0.78 21.75 5.37
CA ASP A 393 0.39 20.92 5.65
C ASP A 393 1.72 21.53 5.15
N LYS A 394 1.70 22.54 4.24
CA LYS A 394 2.90 23.24 3.81
C LYS A 394 3.63 23.96 4.94
N GLU A 395 2.90 24.55 5.91
CA GLU A 395 3.51 25.18 7.08
C GLU A 395 4.25 24.19 7.99
N MET A 396 3.85 22.93 7.97
CA MET A 396 4.49 21.87 8.74
C MET A 396 5.81 21.39 8.10
N TRP A 397 6.02 21.64 6.80
CA TRP A 397 7.15 21.13 6.02
C TRP A 397 8.16 22.22 5.63
N SER A 398 7.89 23.51 5.89
CA SER A 398 8.84 24.56 5.56
C SER A 398 10.05 24.47 6.49
N ASP A 399 11.23 24.33 5.89
CA ASP A 399 12.53 24.31 6.57
C ASP A 399 12.94 25.65 7.19
N ASP A 400 12.22 26.72 6.90
CA ASP A 400 12.52 28.09 7.35
C ASP A 400 12.22 28.38 8.83
N VAL A 401 11.60 27.45 9.55
CA VAL A 401 11.51 27.58 11.00
C VAL A 401 12.91 27.31 11.58
N LYS A 402 13.63 28.33 12.03
CA LYS A 402 14.85 28.23 12.85
C LYS A 402 14.59 27.44 14.13
N VAL A 403 14.42 26.12 13.99
CA VAL A 403 14.29 25.18 15.10
C VAL A 403 15.69 24.91 15.64
N SER A 404 15.86 25.05 16.93
CA SER A 404 17.09 24.60 17.60
C SER A 404 17.34 23.13 17.22
N ALA A 405 18.39 22.86 16.45
CA ALA A 405 18.69 21.52 15.98
C ALA A 405 18.79 20.55 17.15
N LEU A 406 18.04 19.45 17.08
CA LEU A 406 18.19 18.35 18.04
C LEU A 406 19.63 17.84 17.98
N ARG A 407 20.22 17.57 19.15
CA ARG A 407 21.59 17.08 19.26
C ARG A 407 21.60 15.81 20.12
N ASP A 408 22.51 14.90 19.79
CA ASP A 408 22.79 13.73 20.62
C ASP A 408 23.56 14.12 21.89
N THR A 409 23.84 13.15 22.74
CA THR A 409 24.63 13.32 23.97
C THR A 409 26.06 13.79 23.70
N SER A 410 26.57 13.59 22.50
CA SER A 410 27.91 14.01 22.04
C SER A 410 27.91 15.39 21.36
N GLY A 411 26.73 16.03 21.23
CA GLY A 411 26.56 17.35 20.62
C GLY A 411 26.37 17.33 19.09
N ASN A 412 26.35 16.16 18.44
CA ASN A 412 26.12 16.05 17.00
C ASN A 412 24.66 16.36 16.64
N ARG A 413 24.45 16.98 15.49
CA ARG A 413 23.11 17.29 14.98
C ARG A 413 22.38 16.00 14.57
N LEU A 414 21.17 15.81 15.09
CA LEU A 414 20.31 14.68 14.74
C LEU A 414 19.33 15.07 13.62
N PRO A 415 19.03 14.16 12.69
CA PRO A 415 18.08 14.41 11.61
C PRO A 415 16.65 14.57 12.15
N LYS A 416 15.84 15.37 11.45
CA LYS A 416 14.41 15.56 11.77
C LYS A 416 13.55 14.38 11.27
N ILE A 417 14.06 13.61 10.32
CA ILE A 417 13.38 12.45 9.75
C ILE A 417 14.27 11.22 9.90
N ILE A 418 13.73 10.17 10.49
CA ILE A 418 14.36 8.86 10.60
C ILE A 418 13.79 7.97 9.50
N TYR A 419 14.63 7.57 8.55
CA TYR A 419 14.30 6.56 7.56
C TYR A 419 14.84 5.20 8.01
N PHE A 420 14.02 4.15 7.83
CA PHE A 420 14.42 2.77 8.14
C PHE A 420 13.81 1.80 7.13
N PRO A 421 14.50 0.72 6.75
CA PRO A 421 13.99 -0.24 5.80
C PRO A 421 12.88 -1.09 6.45
N TYR A 422 11.73 -1.13 5.79
CA TYR A 422 10.61 -1.98 6.20
C TYR A 422 9.62 -2.10 5.03
N SER A 423 9.76 -3.13 4.22
CA SER A 423 8.83 -3.39 3.13
C SER A 423 7.77 -4.41 3.51
N ARG A 424 6.53 -4.16 3.09
CA ARG A 424 5.39 -5.07 3.25
C ARG A 424 5.23 -6.03 2.06
N HIS A 425 5.92 -5.75 0.95
CA HIS A 425 5.97 -6.60 -0.22
C HIS A 425 7.32 -7.28 -0.35
N SER A 426 7.34 -8.39 -1.08
CA SER A 426 8.53 -9.20 -1.27
C SER A 426 9.52 -8.59 -2.25
N SER A 427 10.80 -8.79 -2.01
CA SER A 427 11.86 -8.60 -3.01
C SER A 427 11.83 -9.73 -4.06
N TYR A 428 12.52 -9.52 -5.19
CA TYR A 428 12.62 -10.54 -6.23
C TYR A 428 13.23 -11.86 -5.71
N GLU A 429 14.30 -11.80 -4.91
CA GLU A 429 14.94 -13.01 -4.35
C GLU A 429 14.00 -13.77 -3.41
N GLU A 430 13.20 -13.08 -2.60
CA GLU A 430 12.19 -13.71 -1.75
C GLU A 430 11.09 -14.40 -2.57
N LEU A 431 10.65 -13.78 -3.68
CA LEU A 431 9.70 -14.40 -4.60
C LEU A 431 10.31 -15.64 -5.28
N CYS A 432 11.57 -15.58 -5.64
CA CYS A 432 12.28 -16.74 -6.20
C CYS A 432 12.37 -17.90 -5.20
N GLU A 433 12.64 -17.63 -3.91
CA GLU A 433 12.64 -18.66 -2.87
C GLU A 433 11.25 -19.31 -2.74
N LEU A 434 10.18 -18.50 -2.74
CA LEU A 434 8.81 -19.00 -2.69
C LEU A 434 8.47 -19.88 -3.90
N VAL A 435 8.71 -19.40 -5.11
CA VAL A 435 8.41 -20.15 -6.36
C VAL A 435 9.24 -21.42 -6.42
N SER A 436 10.52 -21.38 -6.06
CA SER A 436 11.41 -22.55 -6.01
C SER A 436 10.94 -23.62 -5.01
N ALA A 437 10.34 -23.21 -3.89
CA ALA A 437 9.81 -24.14 -2.89
C ALA A 437 8.63 -24.96 -3.41
N PHE A 438 7.79 -24.39 -4.26
CA PHE A 438 6.59 -25.05 -4.78
C PHE A 438 6.74 -25.63 -6.19
N LYS A 439 7.65 -25.11 -7.01
CA LYS A 439 7.88 -25.50 -8.41
C LYS A 439 6.58 -25.63 -9.21
N PRO A 440 5.74 -24.56 -9.27
CA PRO A 440 4.46 -24.61 -9.95
C PRO A 440 4.62 -24.91 -11.43
N ARG A 441 3.53 -25.27 -12.12
CA ARG A 441 3.55 -25.39 -13.59
C ARG A 441 3.60 -24.01 -14.26
N ASP A 442 2.91 -23.02 -13.71
CA ASP A 442 2.81 -21.67 -14.26
C ASP A 442 2.77 -20.63 -13.13
N VAL A 443 3.33 -19.45 -13.39
CA VAL A 443 3.22 -18.27 -12.52
C VAL A 443 2.44 -17.20 -13.27
N TYR A 444 1.45 -16.62 -12.59
CA TYR A 444 0.62 -15.54 -13.12
C TYR A 444 0.72 -14.30 -12.23
N PRO A 445 1.10 -13.13 -12.75
CA PRO A 445 1.28 -11.94 -11.92
C PRO A 445 -0.07 -11.36 -11.48
N CYS A 446 -0.15 -10.93 -10.22
CA CYS A 446 -1.31 -10.19 -9.70
C CYS A 446 -1.25 -8.70 -10.06
N THR A 447 -0.04 -8.18 -10.30
CA THR A 447 0.21 -6.76 -10.54
C THR A 447 1.00 -6.61 -11.84
N VAL A 448 0.40 -5.99 -12.86
CA VAL A 448 1.04 -5.73 -14.17
C VAL A 448 0.60 -4.40 -14.72
N ASP A 449 1.54 -3.63 -15.23
CA ASP A 449 1.28 -2.50 -16.11
C ASP A 449 1.52 -2.93 -17.56
N ALA A 450 0.46 -2.95 -18.37
CA ALA A 450 0.54 -3.37 -19.77
C ALA A 450 1.44 -2.43 -20.61
N LEU A 451 1.61 -1.17 -20.20
CA LEU A 451 2.48 -0.22 -20.88
C LEU A 451 3.96 -0.49 -20.59
N GLU A 452 4.27 -1.04 -19.42
CA GLU A 452 5.64 -1.33 -18.99
C GLU A 452 6.06 -2.79 -19.29
N TRP A 453 5.10 -3.67 -19.61
CA TRP A 453 5.39 -5.07 -19.85
C TRP A 453 6.24 -5.23 -21.12
N ASP A 454 7.34 -5.97 -20.98
CA ASP A 454 8.19 -6.47 -22.06
C ASP A 454 8.66 -7.90 -21.74
N GLU A 455 9.48 -8.51 -22.61
CA GLU A 455 9.99 -9.86 -22.38
C GLU A 455 10.92 -9.96 -21.16
N ASP A 456 11.58 -8.88 -20.75
CA ASP A 456 12.48 -8.88 -19.59
C ASP A 456 11.69 -9.02 -18.27
N VAL A 457 10.45 -8.53 -18.23
CA VAL A 457 9.53 -8.66 -17.08
C VAL A 457 8.50 -9.78 -17.25
N SER A 458 8.64 -10.61 -18.30
CA SER A 458 7.78 -11.79 -18.49
C SER A 458 7.97 -12.80 -17.36
N MET A 459 6.91 -13.52 -17.01
CA MET A 459 6.96 -14.56 -15.96
C MET A 459 7.94 -15.67 -16.35
N ARG A 460 8.08 -15.95 -17.63
CA ARG A 460 9.06 -16.90 -18.16
C ARG A 460 10.49 -16.45 -17.85
N ASN A 461 10.81 -15.18 -18.09
CA ASN A 461 12.14 -14.65 -17.85
C ASN A 461 12.45 -14.58 -16.35
N LEU A 462 11.49 -14.11 -15.55
CA LEU A 462 11.68 -13.92 -14.10
C LEU A 462 11.72 -15.26 -13.35
N PHE A 463 10.78 -16.17 -13.61
CA PHE A 463 10.55 -17.35 -12.78
C PHE A 463 10.57 -18.69 -13.54
N GLY A 464 10.71 -18.70 -14.88
CA GLY A 464 10.62 -19.91 -15.70
C GLY A 464 11.60 -20.99 -15.31
N HIS A 465 12.81 -20.62 -14.88
CA HIS A 465 13.85 -21.53 -14.41
C HIS A 465 13.53 -22.23 -13.07
N LEU A 466 12.53 -21.72 -12.33
CA LEU A 466 12.07 -22.25 -11.04
C LEU A 466 10.78 -23.07 -11.16
N CYS A 467 10.12 -23.02 -12.33
CA CYS A 467 8.86 -23.70 -12.59
C CYS A 467 9.06 -25.11 -13.13
N SER A 468 8.05 -25.96 -12.95
CA SER A 468 8.03 -27.32 -13.53
C SER A 468 7.38 -27.38 -14.91
N GLY A 469 6.69 -26.31 -15.34
CA GLY A 469 6.09 -26.14 -16.67
C GLY A 469 6.89 -25.17 -17.53
N HIS A 470 6.55 -25.10 -18.81
CA HIS A 470 7.24 -24.28 -19.81
C HIS A 470 6.29 -23.30 -20.53
N GLU A 471 4.99 -23.37 -20.24
CA GLU A 471 3.97 -22.51 -20.82
C GLU A 471 3.53 -21.49 -19.77
N PHE A 472 3.64 -20.19 -20.13
CA PHE A 472 3.27 -19.07 -19.27
C PHE A 472 2.10 -18.33 -19.91
N VAL A 473 0.91 -18.62 -19.41
CA VAL A 473 -0.36 -18.13 -19.99
C VAL A 473 -0.44 -16.60 -20.00
N HIS A 474 0.08 -15.93 -18.96
CA HIS A 474 0.09 -14.48 -18.90
C HIS A 474 0.98 -13.87 -19.98
N ASP A 475 2.17 -14.42 -20.20
CA ASP A 475 3.10 -13.87 -21.19
C ASP A 475 2.51 -13.97 -22.61
N GLN A 476 1.86 -15.11 -22.92
CA GLN A 476 1.15 -15.26 -24.19
C GLN A 476 0.02 -14.24 -24.33
N TYR A 477 -0.82 -14.08 -23.28
CA TYR A 477 -1.88 -13.10 -23.27
C TYR A 477 -1.35 -11.67 -23.52
N MET A 478 -0.23 -11.30 -22.90
CA MET A 478 0.39 -9.97 -23.08
C MET A 478 0.93 -9.77 -24.50
N ARG A 479 1.58 -10.79 -25.09
CA ARG A 479 2.01 -10.74 -26.50
C ARG A 479 0.83 -10.53 -27.45
N ASP A 480 -0.23 -11.29 -27.26
CA ASP A 480 -1.43 -11.21 -28.08
C ASP A 480 -2.14 -9.85 -27.90
N THR A 481 -2.20 -9.34 -26.69
CA THR A 481 -2.78 -8.03 -26.38
C THR A 481 -1.99 -6.91 -27.06
N ILE A 482 -0.67 -6.92 -26.93
CA ILE A 482 0.19 -5.90 -27.55
C ILE A 482 0.14 -6.00 -29.07
N ALA A 483 0.07 -7.22 -29.64
CA ALA A 483 0.02 -7.41 -31.07
C ALA A 483 -1.30 -6.92 -31.70
N ASN A 484 -2.41 -6.99 -30.96
CA ASN A 484 -3.74 -6.67 -31.44
C ASN A 484 -4.24 -5.25 -31.07
N ASP A 485 -3.52 -4.51 -30.24
CA ASP A 485 -3.91 -3.17 -29.77
C ASP A 485 -2.98 -2.09 -30.34
N GLU A 486 -3.41 -1.45 -31.42
CA GLU A 486 -2.66 -0.38 -32.10
C GLU A 486 -2.46 0.85 -31.21
N GLU A 487 -3.43 1.16 -30.32
CA GLU A 487 -3.33 2.29 -29.38
C GLU A 487 -2.26 2.00 -28.32
N LEU A 488 -2.23 0.79 -27.78
CA LEU A 488 -1.23 0.34 -26.84
C LEU A 488 0.17 0.34 -27.47
N GLN A 489 0.30 -0.13 -28.70
CA GLN A 489 1.56 -0.07 -29.47
C GLN A 489 2.02 1.37 -29.70
N SER A 490 1.10 2.27 -30.06
CA SER A 490 1.41 3.69 -30.28
C SER A 490 1.87 4.35 -28.98
N ARG A 491 1.18 4.12 -27.87
CA ARG A 491 1.57 4.64 -26.53
C ARG A 491 2.92 4.09 -26.07
N LYS A 492 3.21 2.81 -26.33
CA LYS A 492 4.51 2.23 -26.03
C LYS A 492 5.64 2.88 -26.86
N ARG A 493 5.42 3.08 -28.16
CA ARG A 493 6.40 3.76 -29.03
C ARG A 493 6.68 5.19 -28.55
N ALA A 494 5.61 5.97 -28.25
CA ALA A 494 5.75 7.34 -27.75
C ALA A 494 6.55 7.38 -26.44
N ARG A 495 6.39 6.41 -25.55
CA ARG A 495 7.14 6.32 -24.30
C ARG A 495 8.61 5.98 -24.52
N TYR A 496 8.92 5.04 -25.42
CA TYR A 496 10.31 4.74 -25.78
C TYR A 496 11.04 5.91 -26.44
N GLU A 497 10.32 6.74 -27.21
CA GLU A 497 10.86 7.97 -27.82
C GLU A 497 11.09 9.07 -26.76
N ASP A 498 10.20 9.21 -25.76
CA ASP A 498 10.33 10.16 -24.66
C ASP A 498 11.45 9.78 -23.69
N ASP A 499 11.61 8.49 -23.36
CA ASP A 499 12.71 7.96 -22.55
C ASP A 499 14.08 8.12 -23.25
N SER A 500 14.11 8.12 -24.57
CA SER A 500 15.34 8.39 -25.33
C SER A 500 15.75 9.87 -25.28
N THR A 501 14.80 10.77 -24.96
CA THR A 501 15.01 12.23 -24.87
C THR A 501 15.13 12.75 -23.44
N GLN A 502 14.64 12.03 -22.43
CA GLN A 502 14.67 12.42 -21.01
C GLN A 502 15.50 11.44 -20.17
N SER A 503 16.76 11.32 -20.51
CA SER A 503 17.76 10.77 -19.57
C SER A 503 17.90 11.75 -18.39
N THR A 504 17.54 11.30 -17.19
CA THR A 504 18.11 11.77 -15.90
C THR A 504 17.40 12.88 -15.11
N GLN A 505 16.09 13.14 -15.13
CA GLN A 505 15.58 14.18 -14.22
C GLN A 505 14.33 13.89 -13.37
N GLN A 506 13.71 12.74 -13.35
CA GLN A 506 12.43 12.55 -12.61
C GLN A 506 12.46 11.77 -11.30
N PHE A 507 13.59 11.29 -10.83
CA PHE A 507 13.70 10.68 -9.49
C PHE A 507 14.24 11.61 -8.39
N ILE A 508 14.51 12.89 -8.70
CA ILE A 508 15.17 13.84 -7.78
C ILE A 508 14.24 14.92 -7.24
N SER A 509 12.93 14.91 -7.49
CA SER A 509 12.10 16.08 -7.15
C SER A 509 11.15 15.92 -5.97
N VAL A 510 11.48 15.15 -4.94
CA VAL A 510 10.77 15.26 -3.65
C VAL A 510 11.68 15.63 -2.47
N ASP A 511 13.03 15.65 -2.64
CA ASP A 511 13.93 15.98 -1.51
C ASP A 511 15.26 16.70 -1.91
N ALA A 512 15.31 17.40 -3.02
CA ALA A 512 16.52 18.13 -3.45
C ALA A 512 16.47 19.63 -3.19
N SER A 513 15.92 20.03 -2.05
CA SER A 513 16.09 21.40 -1.56
C SER A 513 16.39 21.39 -0.07
N ILE A 514 17.54 20.86 0.34
CA ILE A 514 18.28 21.27 1.57
C ILE A 514 19.65 20.55 1.53
N ASP A 515 20.63 21.18 0.93
CA ASP A 515 21.97 21.42 1.49
C ASP A 515 22.74 22.34 0.53
N GLY A 516 22.68 23.62 0.84
CA GLY A 516 23.54 24.62 0.23
C GLY A 516 24.76 24.86 1.08
N SER A 517 25.92 24.43 0.63
CA SER A 517 27.17 25.12 0.92
C SER A 517 28.25 24.75 -0.11
N PRO A 518 29.01 25.72 -0.60
CA PRO A 518 29.84 25.57 -1.78
C PRO A 518 31.24 25.05 -1.41
N THR A 519 31.74 24.07 -2.12
CA THR A 519 33.18 23.81 -2.13
C THR A 519 33.67 23.55 -3.57
N VAL A 520 34.58 24.36 -3.91
CA VAL A 520 35.48 24.54 -5.05
C VAL A 520 35.88 23.25 -5.79
N MET A 521 35.80 23.30 -7.11
CA MET A 521 36.42 22.39 -8.08
C MET A 521 37.95 22.35 -7.97
N PRO A 522 38.57 21.25 -8.39
CA PRO A 522 39.33 21.37 -9.65
C PRO A 522 39.14 20.20 -10.64
N ASN A 523 39.35 20.56 -11.88
CA ASN A 523 39.36 19.84 -13.15
C ASN A 523 40.30 18.64 -13.21
N ALA A 524 39.88 17.53 -13.88
CA ALA A 524 40.58 16.97 -15.06
C ALA A 524 40.19 15.52 -15.38
N GLY A 525 39.84 15.24 -16.65
CA GLY A 525 40.22 13.99 -17.33
C GLY A 525 39.16 12.88 -17.47
N GLU A 526 38.55 12.81 -18.64
CA GLU A 526 37.80 11.66 -19.21
C GLU A 526 38.66 10.38 -19.34
N PRO A 527 38.13 9.17 -19.52
CA PRO A 527 37.18 8.85 -20.60
C PRO A 527 36.03 7.87 -20.28
N GLU A 528 35.08 7.89 -21.18
CA GLU A 528 33.86 7.10 -21.33
C GLU A 528 33.96 5.59 -21.09
N VAL A 529 32.98 5.05 -20.33
CA VAL A 529 32.41 3.72 -20.56
C VAL A 529 30.90 3.83 -20.41
N GLN A 530 30.18 3.66 -21.50
CA GLN A 530 28.73 3.63 -21.56
C GLN A 530 28.17 2.40 -20.86
N ALA A 531 27.54 2.57 -19.71
CA ALA A 531 26.62 1.60 -19.14
C ALA A 531 25.19 2.16 -19.27
N ARG A 532 24.38 1.51 -20.07
CA ARG A 532 22.95 1.79 -20.26
C ARG A 532 22.23 1.65 -18.92
N ARG A 533 21.78 2.76 -18.32
CA ARG A 533 20.87 2.77 -17.18
C ARG A 533 19.44 2.93 -17.70
N ARG A 534 18.54 2.03 -17.30
CA ARG A 534 17.10 2.14 -17.52
C ARG A 534 16.46 2.91 -16.34
N PRO A 535 15.47 3.77 -16.58
CA PRO A 535 14.73 4.46 -15.51
C PRO A 535 13.75 3.52 -14.82
N THR A 536 13.65 3.63 -13.51
CA THR A 536 12.65 2.98 -12.67
C THR A 536 11.40 3.85 -12.64
N THR A 537 10.32 3.37 -13.17
CA THR A 537 9.03 4.06 -13.21
C THR A 537 8.12 3.64 -12.05
N THR A 538 7.31 4.56 -11.59
CA THR A 538 6.28 4.36 -10.55
C THR A 538 5.27 3.31 -11.02
N LEU A 539 5.20 2.18 -10.34
CA LEU A 539 4.31 1.06 -10.63
C LEU A 539 2.84 1.44 -10.43
N SER A 540 2.12 1.63 -11.52
CA SER A 540 0.67 1.66 -11.54
C SER A 540 0.13 0.25 -11.67
N SER A 541 -0.28 -0.35 -10.55
CA SER A 541 -0.81 -1.70 -10.54
C SER A 541 -2.28 -1.76 -10.95
N ARG A 542 -2.59 -2.24 -12.14
CA ARG A 542 -3.93 -2.72 -12.49
C ARG A 542 -4.02 -4.20 -12.14
N LYS A 543 -4.86 -4.53 -11.16
CA LYS A 543 -5.14 -5.94 -10.81
C LYS A 543 -6.12 -6.55 -11.82
N LEU A 544 -5.73 -7.69 -12.36
CA LEU A 544 -6.52 -8.46 -13.31
C LEU A 544 -7.47 -9.42 -12.58
N SER A 545 -8.70 -9.58 -13.09
CA SER A 545 -9.61 -10.62 -12.57
C SER A 545 -9.11 -12.02 -12.94
N LEU A 546 -9.17 -12.93 -12.00
CA LEU A 546 -8.79 -14.33 -12.16
C LEU A 546 -9.79 -15.09 -13.03
N THR A 547 -9.71 -14.98 -14.34
CA THR A 547 -10.34 -15.96 -15.24
C THR A 547 -9.50 -16.07 -16.48
N PRO A 548 -8.97 -17.25 -16.81
CA PRO A 548 -8.36 -17.51 -18.11
C PRO A 548 -9.43 -17.45 -19.21
N PRO A 549 -9.02 -17.29 -20.46
CA PRO A 549 -9.95 -17.34 -21.59
C PRO A 549 -10.70 -18.66 -21.63
#